data_9c768cb666d9cef7fc063793c9cd7fa1
#
_entry.id   9c768cb666d9cef7fc063793c9cd7fa1
#
_cell.length_a   1.000
_cell.length_b   1.000
_cell.length_c   1.000
_cell.angle_alpha   90.00
_cell.angle_beta   90.00
_cell.angle_gamma   90.00
#
_symmetry.space_group_name_H-M   'P 1'
#
loop_
_entity.id
_entity.type
_entity.pdbx_description
1 polymer ?
#
loop_
_entity_poly.entity_id
_entity_poly.type
_entity_poly.pdbx_seq_one_letter_code
_entity_poly.pdbx_strand_id
1 'polypeptide(L)'
;SSALGCPDLVLKALGERFRAEGHPRAITTLHPIAAGDMYGVKGIDWIAQDGLLARVLAGSYPSGSSNLPMPEIWKMIVEDRVAAYNVPSGILFDMHREAAARRPGVLTQAGMGTFVDPAQQGCAMNEPASRHPVVRLQHFDGRDWLFFPAVAPDVTVLRATTADERGNLGYEHEGALLGALEQAMAARNNGGIVIAQVKRIVRAGHLRPHDVRVPCHLVDHVVVDADQWQTTQTVYDPAISGEVAQPLSGFEPQAWGPEKVIARRAAMELAHGHAANLGFGIAANVPRILLEEGLHGEVTWVIE
;
A
#
# COMPACT_ATOMS: atom_id res chain seq x y z
N SER A 1 1.13 6.11 2.49
CA SER A 1 -0.10 6.66 1.95
C SER A 1 -0.46 6.04 0.61
N SER A 2 -1.69 6.25 0.18
CA SER A 2 -2.30 5.62 -0.99
C SER A 2 -1.61 5.89 -2.33
N ALA A 3 -0.91 7.03 -2.48
CA ALA A 3 -0.17 7.38 -3.69
C ALA A 3 1.27 6.84 -3.69
N LEU A 4 1.83 6.56 -2.50
CA LEU A 4 3.19 6.09 -2.35
C LEU A 4 3.35 4.69 -2.96
N GLY A 5 4.28 4.54 -3.89
CA GLY A 5 4.54 3.26 -4.55
C GLY A 5 3.42 2.76 -5.51
N CYS A 6 2.41 3.58 -5.83
CA CYS A 6 1.33 3.17 -6.74
C CYS A 6 1.80 3.21 -8.21
N PRO A 7 1.73 2.11 -8.97
CA PRO A 7 2.07 2.06 -10.40
C PRO A 7 0.89 2.55 -11.27
N ASP A 8 0.52 3.82 -11.14
CA ASP A 8 -0.72 4.39 -11.67
C ASP A 8 -0.84 4.30 -13.20
N LEU A 9 0.27 4.49 -13.94
CA LEU A 9 0.28 4.39 -15.40
C LEU A 9 -0.06 2.97 -15.89
N VAL A 10 0.50 1.96 -15.23
CA VAL A 10 0.22 0.54 -15.59
C VAL A 10 -1.23 0.19 -15.29
N LEU A 11 -1.76 0.63 -14.15
CA LEU A 11 -3.17 0.41 -13.80
C LEU A 11 -4.11 1.15 -14.77
N LYS A 12 -3.76 2.38 -15.16
CA LYS A 12 -4.48 3.13 -16.20
C LYS A 12 -4.51 2.38 -17.52
N ALA A 13 -3.35 1.93 -18.01
CA ALA A 13 -3.24 1.19 -19.25
C ALA A 13 -4.07 -0.11 -19.23
N LEU A 14 -4.08 -0.82 -18.09
CA LEU A 14 -4.89 -2.02 -17.91
C LEU A 14 -6.40 -1.71 -18.01
N GLY A 15 -6.87 -0.65 -17.35
CA GLY A 15 -8.26 -0.22 -17.41
C GLY A 15 -8.67 0.27 -18.81
N GLU A 16 -7.78 0.96 -19.52
CA GLU A 16 -7.99 1.39 -20.92
C GLU A 16 -8.06 0.22 -21.89
N ARG A 17 -7.16 -0.75 -21.74
CA ARG A 17 -7.16 -1.98 -22.52
C ARG A 17 -8.46 -2.77 -22.34
N PHE A 18 -8.91 -2.91 -21.10
CA PHE A 18 -10.19 -3.59 -20.85
C PHE A 18 -11.36 -2.89 -21.54
N ARG A 19 -11.44 -1.57 -21.53
CA ARG A 19 -12.48 -0.82 -22.26
C ARG A 19 -12.42 -1.04 -23.78
N ALA A 20 -11.21 -1.17 -24.34
CA ALA A 20 -11.01 -1.35 -25.76
C ALA A 20 -11.24 -2.79 -26.24
N GLU A 21 -10.77 -3.78 -25.46
CA GLU A 21 -10.67 -5.17 -25.91
C GLU A 21 -11.59 -6.13 -25.12
N GLY A 22 -12.15 -5.71 -23.99
CA GLY A 22 -12.99 -6.52 -23.12
C GLY A 22 -12.25 -7.59 -22.32
N HIS A 23 -10.93 -7.51 -22.22
CA HIS A 23 -10.09 -8.41 -21.42
C HIS A 23 -8.79 -7.72 -20.93
N PRO A 24 -8.13 -8.22 -19.84
CA PRO A 24 -8.48 -9.43 -19.06
C PRO A 24 -9.83 -9.30 -18.37
N ARG A 25 -10.31 -10.38 -17.76
CA ARG A 25 -11.60 -10.41 -17.04
C ARG A 25 -11.44 -11.05 -15.68
N ALA A 26 -12.32 -10.67 -14.78
CA ALA A 26 -12.49 -11.28 -13.44
C ALA A 26 -11.15 -11.35 -12.66
N ILE A 27 -10.35 -10.29 -12.72
CA ILE A 27 -9.08 -10.26 -11.99
C ILE A 27 -9.31 -10.13 -10.49
N THR A 28 -8.40 -10.71 -9.73
CA THR A 28 -8.25 -10.49 -8.29
C THR A 28 -7.05 -9.61 -8.04
N THR A 29 -7.19 -8.55 -7.25
CA THR A 29 -6.06 -7.72 -6.81
C THR A 29 -5.73 -7.97 -5.35
N LEU A 30 -4.44 -7.91 -5.02
CA LEU A 30 -3.94 -7.98 -3.67
C LEU A 30 -2.93 -6.84 -3.48
N HIS A 31 -3.19 -5.94 -2.54
CA HIS A 31 -2.29 -4.82 -2.23
C HIS A 31 -2.32 -4.48 -0.74
N PRO A 32 -1.15 -4.44 -0.07
CA PRO A 32 -1.09 -4.26 1.39
C PRO A 32 -1.62 -2.91 1.88
N ILE A 33 -1.51 -1.88 1.07
CA ILE A 33 -2.04 -0.53 1.33
C ILE A 33 -2.96 -0.10 0.19
N ALA A 34 -3.70 0.99 0.35
CA ALA A 34 -4.54 1.51 -0.71
C ALA A 34 -3.72 1.80 -1.99
N ALA A 35 -4.23 1.41 -3.14
CA ALA A 35 -3.69 1.79 -4.43
C ALA A 35 -4.47 3.00 -4.97
N GLY A 36 -3.84 4.18 -4.91
CA GLY A 36 -4.45 5.45 -5.26
C GLY A 36 -4.90 6.29 -4.07
N ASP A 37 -5.07 7.60 -4.26
CA ASP A 37 -5.43 8.58 -3.23
C ASP A 37 -6.56 9.53 -3.64
N MET A 38 -6.98 9.49 -4.90
CA MET A 38 -7.97 10.37 -5.53
C MET A 38 -7.56 11.86 -5.63
N TYR A 39 -6.32 12.22 -5.25
CA TYR A 39 -5.76 13.57 -5.38
C TYR A 39 -4.77 13.72 -6.54
N GLY A 40 -4.85 12.82 -7.53
CA GLY A 40 -3.99 12.80 -8.71
C GLY A 40 -3.55 11.38 -9.09
N VAL A 41 -3.50 10.47 -8.12
CA VAL A 41 -3.20 9.05 -8.32
C VAL A 41 -4.50 8.26 -8.14
N LYS A 42 -5.07 7.75 -9.23
CA LYS A 42 -6.34 7.00 -9.18
C LYS A 42 -6.17 5.56 -8.75
N GLY A 43 -5.04 4.94 -9.08
CA GLY A 43 -4.71 3.59 -8.66
C GLY A 43 -5.77 2.56 -9.03
N ILE A 44 -6.35 1.89 -8.03
CA ILE A 44 -7.37 0.85 -8.20
C ILE A 44 -8.60 1.34 -8.98
N ASP A 45 -8.91 2.63 -8.91
CA ASP A 45 -10.09 3.20 -9.56
C ASP A 45 -10.00 3.17 -11.11
N TRP A 46 -8.79 3.07 -11.67
CA TRP A 46 -8.61 2.83 -13.12
C TRP A 46 -9.19 1.49 -13.56
N ILE A 47 -9.12 0.48 -12.70
CA ILE A 47 -9.53 -0.90 -12.97
C ILE A 47 -10.80 -1.30 -12.24
N ALA A 48 -11.43 -0.40 -11.49
CA ALA A 48 -12.73 -0.58 -10.88
C ALA A 48 -13.84 -0.53 -11.95
N GLN A 49 -13.94 -1.61 -12.73
CA GLN A 49 -14.86 -1.74 -13.88
C GLN A 49 -15.53 -3.10 -13.85
N ASP A 50 -16.86 -3.12 -14.15
CA ASP A 50 -17.64 -4.34 -14.22
C ASP A 50 -17.05 -5.33 -15.24
N GLY A 51 -16.87 -6.57 -14.81
CA GLY A 51 -16.28 -7.62 -15.64
C GLY A 51 -14.75 -7.64 -15.67
N LEU A 52 -14.05 -6.53 -15.32
CA LEU A 52 -12.60 -6.51 -15.13
C LEU A 52 -12.23 -6.96 -13.72
N LEU A 53 -12.72 -6.26 -12.70
CA LEU A 53 -12.37 -6.52 -11.31
C LEU A 53 -13.41 -7.39 -10.64
N ALA A 54 -13.04 -8.56 -10.14
CA ALA A 54 -13.94 -9.49 -9.45
C ALA A 54 -13.71 -9.54 -7.95
N ARG A 55 -12.46 -9.34 -7.51
CA ARG A 55 -12.09 -9.47 -6.09
C ARG A 55 -10.95 -8.51 -5.73
N VAL A 56 -11.02 -7.95 -4.52
CA VAL A 56 -9.97 -7.08 -3.97
C VAL A 56 -9.63 -7.50 -2.54
N LEU A 57 -8.37 -7.83 -2.30
CA LEU A 57 -7.80 -8.00 -0.96
C LEU A 57 -6.89 -6.80 -0.68
N ALA A 58 -7.29 -5.95 0.25
CA ALA A 58 -6.55 -4.72 0.52
C ALA A 58 -6.46 -4.42 2.03
N GLY A 59 -5.38 -3.76 2.43
CA GLY A 59 -5.26 -3.23 3.78
C GLY A 59 -6.06 -1.95 3.98
N SER A 60 -6.23 -1.18 2.90
CA SER A 60 -7.08 0.01 2.86
C SER A 60 -7.50 0.33 1.42
N TYR A 61 -8.45 1.24 1.27
CA TYR A 61 -9.01 1.67 0.00
C TYR A 61 -8.88 3.19 -0.17
N PRO A 62 -8.69 3.72 -1.41
CA PRO A 62 -8.62 5.16 -1.63
C PRO A 62 -9.97 5.79 -1.27
N SER A 63 -9.96 6.84 -0.48
CA SER A 63 -11.19 7.52 -0.03
C SER A 63 -11.29 8.96 -0.50
N GLY A 64 -10.18 9.66 -0.65
CA GLY A 64 -10.19 11.11 -0.87
C GLY A 64 -10.79 11.88 0.31
N SER A 65 -11.03 13.16 0.13
CA SER A 65 -11.79 13.97 1.09
C SER A 65 -13.28 13.96 0.77
N SER A 66 -14.11 14.41 1.73
CA SER A 66 -15.57 14.55 1.56
C SER A 66 -15.98 15.46 0.41
N ASN A 67 -15.06 16.29 -0.10
CA ASN A 67 -15.30 17.18 -1.24
C ASN A 67 -15.03 16.51 -2.61
N LEU A 68 -14.45 15.33 -2.61
CA LEU A 68 -14.23 14.55 -3.83
C LEU A 68 -15.39 13.59 -4.08
N PRO A 69 -15.71 13.28 -5.35
CA PRO A 69 -16.68 12.25 -5.66
C PRO A 69 -16.24 10.91 -5.08
N MET A 70 -17.21 10.10 -4.67
CA MET A 70 -16.94 8.74 -4.21
C MET A 70 -16.19 7.96 -5.29
N PRO A 71 -15.04 7.35 -4.98
CA PRO A 71 -14.29 6.50 -5.90
C PRO A 71 -15.16 5.35 -6.44
N GLU A 72 -14.91 4.94 -7.68
CA GLU A 72 -15.69 3.87 -8.30
C GLU A 72 -15.54 2.54 -7.55
N ILE A 73 -14.37 2.27 -7.00
CA ILE A 73 -14.16 1.08 -6.17
C ILE A 73 -15.12 1.02 -4.98
N TRP A 74 -15.38 2.17 -4.32
CA TRP A 74 -16.33 2.22 -3.20
C TRP A 74 -17.77 2.00 -3.66
N LYS A 75 -18.17 2.51 -4.83
CA LYS A 75 -19.48 2.23 -5.41
C LYS A 75 -19.64 0.74 -5.69
N MET A 76 -18.61 0.12 -6.31
CA MET A 76 -18.63 -1.33 -6.57
C MET A 76 -18.75 -2.16 -5.28
N ILE A 77 -18.11 -1.72 -4.19
CA ILE A 77 -18.20 -2.40 -2.88
C ILE A 77 -19.61 -2.29 -2.30
N VAL A 78 -20.16 -1.07 -2.26
CA VAL A 78 -21.49 -0.79 -1.66
C VAL A 78 -22.62 -1.42 -2.47
N GLU A 79 -22.45 -1.52 -3.78
CA GLU A 79 -23.43 -2.10 -4.72
C GLU A 79 -23.22 -3.61 -4.95
N ASP A 80 -22.36 -4.26 -4.17
CA ASP A 80 -22.06 -5.71 -4.27
C ASP A 80 -21.55 -6.18 -5.64
N ARG A 81 -20.91 -5.31 -6.41
CA ARG A 81 -20.38 -5.61 -7.75
C ARG A 81 -18.99 -6.23 -7.75
N VAL A 82 -18.30 -6.21 -6.61
CA VAL A 82 -16.97 -6.77 -6.40
C VAL A 82 -16.87 -7.41 -5.03
N ALA A 83 -16.19 -8.55 -4.90
CA ALA A 83 -15.91 -9.12 -3.58
C ALA A 83 -14.75 -8.38 -2.93
N ALA A 84 -15.00 -7.61 -1.87
CA ALA A 84 -14.02 -6.76 -1.23
C ALA A 84 -13.68 -7.23 0.19
N TYR A 85 -12.38 -7.25 0.51
CA TYR A 85 -11.87 -7.66 1.81
C TYR A 85 -10.95 -6.59 2.38
N ASN A 86 -11.12 -6.28 3.66
CA ASN A 86 -10.17 -5.48 4.41
C ASN A 86 -9.32 -6.42 5.28
N VAL A 87 -8.09 -6.66 4.84
CA VAL A 87 -7.14 -7.53 5.51
C VAL A 87 -6.03 -6.66 6.11
N PRO A 88 -5.63 -6.85 7.37
CA PRO A 88 -4.55 -6.04 7.95
C PRO A 88 -3.30 -6.01 7.07
N SER A 89 -2.75 -4.82 6.83
CA SER A 89 -1.60 -4.58 5.92
C SER A 89 -0.42 -5.51 6.22
N GLY A 90 -0.07 -5.68 7.51
CA GLY A 90 1.01 -6.57 7.92
C GLY A 90 0.78 -8.02 7.50
N ILE A 91 -0.45 -8.52 7.59
CA ILE A 91 -0.81 -9.87 7.14
C ILE A 91 -0.66 -9.99 5.62
N LEU A 92 -1.06 -8.98 4.84
CA LEU A 92 -0.88 -8.99 3.39
C LEU A 92 0.59 -8.98 2.98
N PHE A 93 1.45 -8.23 3.69
CA PHE A 93 2.89 -8.31 3.48
C PHE A 93 3.43 -9.70 3.79
N ASP A 94 2.99 -10.32 4.88
CA ASP A 94 3.40 -11.68 5.24
C ASP A 94 2.88 -12.70 4.23
N MET A 95 1.66 -12.56 3.71
CA MET A 95 1.14 -13.43 2.64
C MET A 95 2.04 -13.41 1.40
N HIS A 96 2.60 -12.25 1.02
CA HIS A 96 3.60 -12.18 -0.06
C HIS A 96 4.90 -12.90 0.30
N ARG A 97 5.41 -12.77 1.53
CA ARG A 97 6.60 -13.50 2.01
C ARG A 97 6.38 -15.00 1.98
N GLU A 98 5.22 -15.45 2.45
CA GLU A 98 4.87 -16.88 2.43
C GLU A 98 4.73 -17.41 0.99
N ALA A 99 4.09 -16.66 0.10
CA ALA A 99 4.01 -16.99 -1.33
C ALA A 99 5.40 -17.02 -1.99
N ALA A 100 6.27 -16.05 -1.69
CA ALA A 100 7.65 -16.00 -2.16
C ALA A 100 8.46 -17.24 -1.70
N ALA A 101 8.22 -17.70 -0.48
CA ALA A 101 8.86 -18.88 0.09
C ALA A 101 8.15 -20.20 -0.28
N ARG A 102 7.07 -20.17 -1.06
CA ARG A 102 6.19 -21.32 -1.38
C ARG A 102 5.66 -22.03 -0.12
N ARG A 103 5.38 -21.26 0.92
CA ARG A 103 4.75 -21.74 2.14
C ARG A 103 3.24 -21.64 2.05
N PRO A 104 2.49 -22.43 2.88
CA PRO A 104 1.04 -22.53 2.76
C PRO A 104 0.29 -21.25 3.14
N GLY A 105 0.87 -20.37 3.95
CA GLY A 105 0.24 -19.15 4.41
C GLY A 105 0.71 -18.68 5.78
N VAL A 106 0.04 -17.67 6.29
CA VAL A 106 0.35 -16.96 7.55
C VAL A 106 -0.50 -17.54 8.68
N LEU A 107 0.14 -17.95 9.78
CA LEU A 107 -0.51 -18.21 11.06
C LEU A 107 -0.27 -17.03 12.00
N THR A 108 -1.34 -16.44 12.55
CA THR A 108 -1.25 -15.31 13.45
C THR A 108 -2.40 -15.29 14.46
N GLN A 109 -2.19 -14.66 15.60
CA GLN A 109 -3.28 -14.35 16.55
C GLN A 109 -3.74 -12.88 16.41
N ALA A 110 -3.05 -12.09 15.59
CA ALA A 110 -3.44 -10.71 15.32
C ALA A 110 -4.81 -10.67 14.62
N GLY A 111 -5.76 -9.95 15.21
CA GLY A 111 -7.12 -9.82 14.70
C GLY A 111 -8.14 -10.80 15.25
N MET A 112 -7.76 -11.74 16.11
CA MET A 112 -8.74 -12.62 16.79
C MET A 112 -9.75 -11.78 17.60
N GLY A 113 -11.04 -12.14 17.50
CA GLY A 113 -12.14 -11.43 18.15
C GLY A 113 -12.51 -10.09 17.50
N THR A 114 -11.84 -9.68 16.44
CA THR A 114 -12.18 -8.49 15.64
C THR A 114 -12.90 -8.87 14.33
N PHE A 115 -13.19 -7.88 13.48
CA PHE A 115 -13.79 -8.14 12.15
C PHE A 115 -12.96 -9.08 11.25
N VAL A 116 -11.68 -9.28 11.55
CA VAL A 116 -10.76 -10.20 10.86
C VAL A 116 -11.10 -11.66 11.18
N ASP A 117 -11.62 -11.91 12.39
CA ASP A 117 -11.96 -13.25 12.86
C ASP A 117 -13.09 -13.86 12.02
N PRO A 118 -12.95 -15.12 11.53
CA PRO A 118 -14.04 -15.82 10.82
C PRO A 118 -15.34 -15.93 11.61
N ALA A 119 -15.27 -15.94 12.96
CA ALA A 119 -16.45 -15.93 13.82
C ALA A 119 -17.21 -14.61 13.78
N GLN A 120 -16.62 -13.54 13.25
CA GLN A 120 -17.22 -12.22 13.04
C GLN A 120 -17.50 -12.00 11.55
N GLN A 121 -16.59 -11.37 10.82
CA GLN A 121 -16.76 -11.04 9.40
C GLN A 121 -15.72 -11.71 8.49
N GLY A 122 -14.61 -12.23 9.05
CA GLY A 122 -13.57 -12.88 8.28
C GLY A 122 -12.95 -11.98 7.20
N CYS A 123 -12.71 -10.71 7.53
CA CYS A 123 -12.23 -9.66 6.63
C CYS A 123 -13.23 -9.21 5.54
N ALA A 124 -14.41 -9.81 5.39
CA ALA A 124 -15.36 -9.46 4.34
C ALA A 124 -15.97 -8.07 4.58
N MET A 125 -16.00 -7.24 3.53
CA MET A 125 -16.61 -5.91 3.57
C MET A 125 -18.05 -5.91 3.04
N ASN A 126 -18.43 -6.94 2.29
CA ASN A 126 -19.74 -7.02 1.66
C ASN A 126 -20.17 -8.48 1.45
N GLU A 127 -21.39 -8.66 0.96
CA GLU A 127 -22.00 -9.97 0.83
C GLU A 127 -21.27 -10.90 -0.16
N PRO A 128 -20.84 -10.46 -1.37
CA PRO A 128 -20.03 -11.30 -2.25
C PRO A 128 -18.73 -11.80 -1.61
N ALA A 129 -18.08 -10.99 -0.77
CA ALA A 129 -16.87 -11.39 -0.07
C ALA A 129 -17.15 -12.45 1.01
N SER A 130 -18.25 -12.35 1.73
CA SER A 130 -18.62 -13.29 2.80
C SER A 130 -18.78 -14.73 2.32
N ARG A 131 -19.10 -14.92 1.04
CA ARG A 131 -19.27 -16.25 0.42
C ARG A 131 -17.94 -16.96 0.14
N HIS A 132 -16.82 -16.22 0.16
CA HIS A 132 -15.49 -16.73 -0.19
C HIS A 132 -14.45 -16.37 0.87
N PRO A 133 -14.43 -17.05 2.03
CA PRO A 133 -13.55 -16.72 3.14
C PRO A 133 -12.07 -16.68 2.74
N VAL A 134 -11.34 -15.64 3.15
CA VAL A 134 -9.90 -15.47 2.96
C VAL A 134 -9.09 -15.81 4.20
N VAL A 135 -9.77 -16.07 5.31
CA VAL A 135 -9.19 -16.46 6.59
C VAL A 135 -9.98 -17.61 7.18
N ARG A 136 -9.31 -18.49 7.91
CA ARG A 136 -9.95 -19.58 8.64
C ARG A 136 -9.32 -19.77 10.01
N LEU A 137 -10.09 -20.28 10.96
CA LEU A 137 -9.56 -20.68 12.25
C LEU A 137 -8.78 -21.99 12.10
N GLN A 138 -7.60 -22.06 12.72
CA GLN A 138 -6.73 -23.23 12.74
C GLN A 138 -6.27 -23.48 14.17
N HIS A 139 -6.54 -24.68 14.67
CA HIS A 139 -5.96 -25.12 15.94
C HIS A 139 -4.55 -25.67 15.72
N PHE A 140 -3.55 -25.10 16.36
CA PHE A 140 -2.16 -25.53 16.26
C PHE A 140 -1.43 -25.30 17.59
N ASP A 141 -0.68 -26.30 18.05
CA ASP A 141 0.11 -26.27 19.28
C ASP A 141 -0.71 -25.83 20.51
N GLY A 142 -1.92 -26.43 20.68
CA GLY A 142 -2.80 -26.15 21.81
C GLY A 142 -3.46 -24.80 21.84
N ARG A 143 -3.42 -24.03 20.75
CA ARG A 143 -3.99 -22.68 20.61
C ARG A 143 -4.75 -22.52 19.31
N ASP A 144 -5.67 -21.59 19.30
CA ASP A 144 -6.36 -21.15 18.10
C ASP A 144 -5.59 -20.01 17.40
N TRP A 145 -5.52 -20.12 16.09
CA TRP A 145 -4.83 -19.20 15.20
C TRP A 145 -5.74 -18.83 14.02
N LEU A 146 -5.56 -17.63 13.52
CA LEU A 146 -6.05 -17.25 12.21
C LEU A 146 -5.06 -17.73 11.16
N PHE A 147 -5.54 -18.42 10.15
CA PHE A 147 -4.73 -18.86 9.01
C PHE A 147 -5.19 -18.15 7.74
N PHE A 148 -4.26 -17.41 7.12
CA PHE A 148 -4.43 -16.76 5.82
C PHE A 148 -3.64 -17.54 4.77
N PRO A 149 -4.31 -18.23 3.82
CA PRO A 149 -3.61 -18.92 2.74
C PRO A 149 -2.75 -17.97 1.92
N ALA A 150 -1.53 -18.37 1.58
CA ALA A 150 -0.70 -17.59 0.67
C ALA A 150 -1.37 -17.48 -0.71
N VAL A 151 -1.29 -16.32 -1.31
CA VAL A 151 -1.78 -16.07 -2.68
C VAL A 151 -0.57 -15.89 -3.59
N ALA A 152 -0.41 -16.82 -4.53
CA ALA A 152 0.61 -16.72 -5.57
C ALA A 152 0.10 -15.82 -6.70
N PRO A 153 0.68 -14.63 -6.93
CA PRO A 153 0.21 -13.76 -8.00
C PRO A 153 0.70 -14.25 -9.37
N ASP A 154 -0.19 -14.21 -10.37
CA ASP A 154 0.17 -14.42 -11.77
C ASP A 154 0.96 -13.24 -12.33
N VAL A 155 0.64 -12.04 -11.85
CA VAL A 155 1.30 -10.79 -12.25
C VAL A 155 1.53 -9.94 -11.03
N THR A 156 2.78 -9.50 -10.82
CA THR A 156 3.10 -8.46 -9.86
C THR A 156 3.43 -7.17 -10.61
N VAL A 157 2.81 -6.06 -10.19
CA VAL A 157 3.11 -4.73 -10.72
C VAL A 157 3.76 -3.92 -9.61
N LEU A 158 4.99 -3.48 -9.86
CA LEU A 158 5.78 -2.69 -8.92
C LEU A 158 5.96 -1.26 -9.43
N ARG A 159 6.20 -0.33 -8.51
CA ARG A 159 6.76 0.98 -8.82
C ARG A 159 8.12 1.11 -8.18
N ALA A 160 9.07 1.66 -8.94
CA ALA A 160 10.42 2.00 -8.48
C ALA A 160 10.83 3.36 -9.07
N THR A 161 11.98 3.88 -8.67
CA THR A 161 12.50 5.14 -9.21
C THR A 161 13.25 4.90 -10.51
N THR A 162 14.19 3.99 -10.50
CA THR A 162 15.15 3.76 -11.60
C THR A 162 15.22 2.28 -11.93
N ALA A 163 15.26 1.96 -13.22
CA ALA A 163 15.76 0.67 -13.68
C ALA A 163 17.10 0.87 -14.39
N ASP A 164 18.02 -0.10 -14.29
CA ASP A 164 19.12 -0.14 -15.24
C ASP A 164 18.72 -0.93 -16.50
N GLU A 165 19.55 -0.88 -17.55
CA GLU A 165 19.30 -1.58 -18.82
C GLU A 165 19.16 -3.11 -18.68
N ARG A 166 19.53 -3.69 -17.55
CA ARG A 166 19.35 -5.11 -17.23
C ARG A 166 18.05 -5.39 -16.50
N GLY A 167 17.37 -4.35 -15.99
CA GLY A 167 16.15 -4.47 -15.19
C GLY A 167 16.38 -4.51 -13.68
N ASN A 168 17.58 -4.16 -13.16
CA ASN A 168 17.77 -3.95 -11.73
C ASN A 168 17.04 -2.68 -11.30
N LEU A 169 16.29 -2.74 -10.17
CA LEU A 169 15.48 -1.62 -9.71
C LEU A 169 16.10 -0.92 -8.49
N GLY A 170 16.18 0.41 -8.58
CA GLY A 170 16.54 1.33 -7.49
C GLY A 170 15.32 2.12 -7.00
N TYR A 171 15.35 2.47 -5.71
CA TYR A 171 14.23 3.12 -5.00
C TYR A 171 14.66 4.46 -4.38
N GLU A 172 15.64 5.11 -4.96
CA GLU A 172 16.30 6.28 -4.39
C GLU A 172 15.38 7.47 -4.12
N HIS A 173 14.30 7.62 -4.91
CA HIS A 173 13.31 8.69 -4.72
C HIS A 173 12.00 8.19 -4.11
N GLU A 174 11.89 6.91 -3.80
CA GLU A 174 10.68 6.38 -3.17
C GLU A 174 10.72 6.60 -1.65
N GLY A 175 9.62 6.99 -1.06
CA GLY A 175 9.53 7.18 0.39
C GLY A 175 9.47 5.87 1.19
N ALA A 176 9.19 4.73 0.52
CA ALA A 176 9.16 3.41 1.14
C ALA A 176 9.34 2.30 0.10
N LEU A 177 9.81 1.13 0.55
CA LEU A 177 10.03 -0.04 -0.32
C LEU A 177 8.76 -0.88 -0.54
N LEU A 178 7.79 -0.81 0.36
CA LEU A 178 6.46 -1.43 0.30
C LEU A 178 6.47 -2.93 -0.04
N GLY A 179 7.50 -3.66 0.41
CA GLY A 179 7.62 -5.11 0.18
C GLY A 179 7.83 -5.50 -1.30
N ALA A 180 8.43 -4.62 -2.09
CA ALA A 180 8.59 -4.83 -3.54
C ALA A 180 9.37 -6.10 -3.88
N LEU A 181 10.43 -6.41 -3.11
CA LEU A 181 11.22 -7.63 -3.32
C LEU A 181 10.37 -8.89 -3.10
N GLU A 182 9.64 -8.94 -1.99
CA GLU A 182 8.78 -10.07 -1.64
C GLU A 182 7.65 -10.27 -2.65
N GLN A 183 7.06 -9.19 -3.12
CA GLN A 183 6.03 -9.20 -4.16
C GLN A 183 6.58 -9.72 -5.50
N ALA A 184 7.78 -9.29 -5.91
CA ALA A 184 8.46 -9.81 -7.09
C ALA A 184 8.78 -11.30 -6.96
N MET A 185 9.33 -11.72 -5.82
CA MET A 185 9.62 -13.12 -5.54
C MET A 185 8.35 -13.97 -5.49
N ALA A 186 7.26 -13.45 -4.94
CA ALA A 186 5.99 -14.17 -4.89
C ALA A 186 5.48 -14.53 -6.29
N ALA A 187 5.54 -13.62 -7.26
CA ALA A 187 5.18 -13.92 -8.64
C ALA A 187 6.19 -14.89 -9.28
N ARG A 188 7.47 -14.54 -9.30
CA ARG A 188 8.50 -15.32 -10.01
C ARG A 188 8.64 -16.75 -9.49
N ASN A 189 8.62 -16.95 -8.20
CA ASN A 189 8.75 -18.29 -7.60
C ASN A 189 7.51 -19.17 -7.85
N ASN A 190 6.41 -18.59 -8.28
CA ASN A 190 5.16 -19.29 -8.60
C ASN A 190 4.81 -19.30 -10.10
N GLY A 191 5.76 -18.90 -10.96
CA GLY A 191 5.60 -18.94 -12.42
C GLY A 191 4.91 -17.72 -13.03
N GLY A 192 4.68 -16.70 -12.22
CA GLY A 192 4.12 -15.42 -12.67
C GLY A 192 5.17 -14.46 -13.25
N ILE A 193 4.73 -13.30 -13.71
CA ILE A 193 5.55 -12.24 -14.29
C ILE A 193 5.58 -11.00 -13.40
N VAL A 194 6.65 -10.18 -13.57
CA VAL A 194 6.83 -8.92 -12.84
C VAL A 194 6.96 -7.77 -13.83
N ILE A 195 6.10 -6.77 -13.68
CA ILE A 195 6.10 -5.52 -14.44
C ILE A 195 6.51 -4.40 -13.48
N ALA A 196 7.56 -3.65 -13.81
CA ALA A 196 8.02 -2.51 -13.03
C ALA A 196 7.76 -1.20 -13.76
N GLN A 197 6.99 -0.29 -13.13
CA GLN A 197 6.91 1.10 -13.54
C GLN A 197 8.04 1.87 -12.89
N VAL A 198 8.80 2.63 -13.68
CA VAL A 198 9.94 3.42 -13.21
C VAL A 198 9.93 4.84 -13.78
N LYS A 199 10.56 5.75 -13.09
CA LYS A 199 10.71 7.14 -13.57
C LYS A 199 11.73 7.25 -14.71
N ARG A 200 12.77 6.40 -14.70
CA ARG A 200 13.86 6.46 -15.69
C ARG A 200 14.60 5.13 -15.85
N ILE A 201 15.28 4.99 -16.98
CA ILE A 201 16.24 3.92 -17.23
C ILE A 201 17.64 4.51 -17.28
N VAL A 202 18.62 3.84 -16.66
CA VAL A 202 20.03 4.20 -16.66
C VAL A 202 20.88 3.07 -17.22
N ARG A 203 22.14 3.37 -17.58
CA ARG A 203 23.06 2.34 -18.08
C ARG A 203 23.31 1.23 -17.07
N ALA A 204 23.51 0.03 -17.58
CA ALA A 204 23.88 -1.12 -16.77
C ALA A 204 25.14 -0.85 -15.94
N GLY A 205 25.09 -1.17 -14.65
CA GLY A 205 26.17 -0.90 -13.70
C GLY A 205 26.20 0.52 -13.11
N HIS A 206 25.24 1.38 -13.46
CA HIS A 206 25.10 2.70 -12.85
C HIS A 206 24.55 2.62 -11.42
N LEU A 207 23.61 1.71 -11.17
CA LEU A 207 23.15 1.44 -9.81
C LEU A 207 24.25 0.70 -9.03
N ARG A 208 24.57 1.20 -7.82
CA ARG A 208 25.47 0.47 -6.92
C ARG A 208 24.77 -0.82 -6.46
N PRO A 209 25.48 -1.95 -6.30
CA PRO A 209 24.85 -3.21 -5.89
C PRO A 209 24.00 -3.11 -4.62
N HIS A 210 24.38 -2.30 -3.65
CA HIS A 210 23.63 -2.07 -2.41
C HIS A 210 22.35 -1.26 -2.60
N ASP A 211 22.22 -0.50 -3.70
CA ASP A 211 21.04 0.31 -4.01
C ASP A 211 20.02 -0.48 -4.85
N VAL A 212 20.41 -1.65 -5.37
CA VAL A 212 19.49 -2.55 -6.05
C VAL A 212 18.58 -3.21 -5.03
N ARG A 213 17.29 -2.86 -5.07
CA ARG A 213 16.27 -3.40 -4.17
C ARG A 213 15.52 -4.59 -4.75
N VAL A 214 15.33 -4.60 -6.07
CA VAL A 214 14.77 -5.75 -6.80
C VAL A 214 15.74 -6.09 -7.92
N PRO A 215 16.42 -7.25 -7.87
CA PRO A 215 17.39 -7.63 -8.87
C PRO A 215 16.74 -8.06 -10.19
N CYS A 216 17.43 -7.83 -11.29
CA CYS A 216 16.94 -7.97 -12.67
C CYS A 216 16.33 -9.33 -12.99
N HIS A 217 16.81 -10.43 -12.41
CA HIS A 217 16.28 -11.78 -12.68
C HIS A 217 14.84 -11.99 -12.17
N LEU A 218 14.34 -11.06 -11.35
CA LEU A 218 12.95 -11.04 -10.89
C LEU A 218 12.04 -10.19 -11.78
N VAL A 219 12.57 -9.34 -12.67
CA VAL A 219 11.81 -8.36 -13.46
C VAL A 219 11.71 -8.81 -14.91
N ASP A 220 10.49 -8.87 -15.44
CA ASP A 220 10.26 -9.27 -16.83
C ASP A 220 10.08 -8.07 -17.77
N HIS A 221 9.39 -7.03 -17.28
CA HIS A 221 9.07 -5.85 -18.08
C HIS A 221 9.29 -4.57 -17.28
N VAL A 222 9.80 -3.54 -17.96
CA VAL A 222 9.96 -2.19 -17.41
C VAL A 222 9.16 -1.21 -18.25
N VAL A 223 8.33 -0.40 -17.59
CA VAL A 223 7.53 0.68 -18.17
C VAL A 223 8.06 2.00 -17.62
N VAL A 224 8.33 2.97 -18.50
CA VAL A 224 8.81 4.29 -18.07
C VAL A 224 7.65 5.27 -17.94
N ASP A 225 7.54 5.88 -16.78
CA ASP A 225 6.65 7.00 -16.48
C ASP A 225 7.49 8.13 -15.86
N ALA A 226 8.00 9.02 -16.70
CA ALA A 226 8.87 10.12 -16.27
C ALA A 226 8.18 11.12 -15.34
N ASP A 227 6.86 11.17 -15.42
CA ASP A 227 6.01 12.12 -14.69
C ASP A 227 5.39 11.50 -13.42
N GLN A 228 5.76 10.26 -13.05
CA GLN A 228 5.23 9.63 -11.83
C GLN A 228 5.52 10.50 -10.60
N TRP A 229 4.50 10.69 -9.77
CA TRP A 229 4.63 11.43 -8.52
C TRP A 229 5.23 10.55 -7.42
N GLN A 230 6.01 11.16 -6.54
CA GLN A 230 6.58 10.46 -5.39
C GLN A 230 5.48 10.03 -4.41
N THR A 231 4.55 10.93 -4.09
CA THR A 231 3.40 10.68 -3.23
C THR A 231 2.28 11.69 -3.54
N THR A 232 1.22 11.71 -2.72
CA THR A 232 0.06 12.60 -2.83
C THR A 232 0.49 14.05 -3.10
N GLN A 233 0.05 14.60 -4.24
CA GLN A 233 0.28 15.98 -4.67
C GLN A 233 1.77 16.42 -4.65
N THR A 234 2.70 15.47 -4.60
CA THR A 234 4.14 15.73 -4.51
C THR A 234 4.85 15.02 -5.65
N VAL A 235 5.38 15.79 -6.58
CA VAL A 235 6.18 15.26 -7.70
C VAL A 235 7.48 14.65 -7.18
N TYR A 236 8.17 15.41 -6.31
CA TYR A 236 9.39 14.97 -5.66
C TYR A 236 9.78 15.91 -4.51
N ASP A 237 10.10 15.32 -3.36
CA ASP A 237 10.72 15.99 -2.22
C ASP A 237 11.83 15.07 -1.67
N PRO A 238 13.09 15.48 -1.70
CA PRO A 238 14.22 14.66 -1.25
C PRO A 238 14.20 14.37 0.26
N ALA A 239 13.44 15.12 1.05
CA ALA A 239 13.26 14.81 2.47
C ALA A 239 12.38 13.56 2.69
N ILE A 240 11.43 13.29 1.80
CA ILE A 240 10.55 12.11 1.86
C ILE A 240 11.34 10.83 1.56
N SER A 241 12.31 10.88 0.64
CA SER A 241 13.20 9.76 0.31
C SER A 241 14.43 9.64 1.24
N GLY A 242 14.61 10.61 2.14
CA GLY A 242 15.74 10.63 3.07
C GLY A 242 17.08 11.03 2.44
N GLU A 243 17.08 11.63 1.24
CA GLU A 243 18.29 12.15 0.60
C GLU A 243 18.81 13.39 1.32
N VAL A 244 17.91 14.17 1.93
CA VAL A 244 18.24 15.33 2.74
C VAL A 244 17.48 15.27 4.06
N ALA A 245 18.13 15.75 5.13
CA ALA A 245 17.47 15.98 6.41
C ALA A 245 16.82 17.37 6.39
N GLN A 246 15.51 17.43 6.65
CA GLN A 246 14.80 18.70 6.78
C GLN A 246 14.98 19.25 8.21
N PRO A 247 15.49 20.50 8.37
CA PRO A 247 15.62 21.10 9.69
C PRO A 247 14.25 21.28 10.37
N LEU A 248 14.14 20.88 11.62
CA LEU A 248 12.90 21.04 12.40
C LEU A 248 12.49 22.51 12.56
N SER A 249 13.47 23.44 12.57
CA SER A 249 13.23 24.88 12.62
C SER A 249 12.55 25.45 11.39
N GLY A 250 12.45 24.69 10.29
CA GLY A 250 11.73 25.08 9.07
C GLY A 250 10.23 24.87 9.12
N PHE A 251 9.71 24.22 10.18
CA PHE A 251 8.27 24.02 10.32
C PHE A 251 7.62 25.19 11.04
N GLU A 252 6.74 25.90 10.33
CA GLU A 252 5.95 26.96 10.92
C GLU A 252 4.91 26.41 11.92
N PRO A 253 4.69 27.10 13.04
CA PRO A 253 3.64 26.75 13.96
C PRO A 253 2.27 26.67 13.26
N GLN A 254 1.45 25.74 13.68
CA GLN A 254 0.10 25.61 13.15
C GLN A 254 -0.74 26.83 13.52
N ALA A 255 -1.46 27.41 12.55
CA ALA A 255 -2.37 28.52 12.79
C ALA A 255 -3.46 28.15 13.81
N TRP A 256 -3.86 29.11 14.63
CA TRP A 256 -4.97 28.92 15.58
C TRP A 256 -6.28 28.61 14.86
N GLY A 257 -6.97 27.60 15.32
CA GLY A 257 -8.25 27.16 14.79
C GLY A 257 -8.71 25.85 15.45
N PRO A 258 -9.91 25.34 15.11
CA PRO A 258 -10.45 24.11 15.68
C PRO A 258 -9.51 22.91 15.57
N GLU A 259 -8.82 22.76 14.42
CA GLU A 259 -7.88 21.65 14.18
C GLU A 259 -6.69 21.71 15.15
N LYS A 260 -6.12 22.91 15.39
CA LYS A 260 -5.03 23.08 16.37
C LYS A 260 -5.49 22.72 17.79
N VAL A 261 -6.70 23.12 18.16
CA VAL A 261 -7.27 22.80 19.48
C VAL A 261 -7.44 21.29 19.63
N ILE A 262 -7.97 20.61 18.61
CA ILE A 262 -8.15 19.15 18.62
C ILE A 262 -6.79 18.46 18.70
N ALA A 263 -5.82 18.86 17.89
CA ALA A 263 -4.48 18.27 17.88
C ALA A 263 -3.75 18.49 19.22
N ARG A 264 -3.86 19.68 19.84
CA ARG A 264 -3.31 19.95 21.17
C ARG A 264 -3.95 19.07 22.24
N ARG A 265 -5.27 18.93 22.21
CA ARG A 265 -5.94 18.06 23.17
C ARG A 265 -5.50 16.60 23.03
N ALA A 266 -5.35 16.11 21.79
CA ALA A 266 -4.82 14.77 21.52
C ALA A 266 -3.37 14.62 21.97
N ALA A 267 -2.51 15.63 21.73
CA ALA A 267 -1.12 15.62 22.17
C ALA A 267 -0.96 15.44 23.69
N MET A 268 -1.91 15.94 24.49
CA MET A 268 -1.91 15.80 25.96
C MET A 268 -2.09 14.35 26.45
N GLU A 269 -2.52 13.43 25.59
CA GLU A 269 -2.62 12.00 25.90
C GLU A 269 -1.30 11.25 25.67
N LEU A 270 -0.30 11.91 25.08
CA LEU A 270 1.01 11.34 24.83
C LEU A 270 1.98 11.66 25.98
N ALA A 271 2.76 10.65 26.36
CA ALA A 271 3.75 10.77 27.41
C ALA A 271 5.13 10.33 26.90
N HIS A 272 6.17 10.67 27.64
CA HIS A 272 7.55 10.25 27.37
C HIS A 272 7.61 8.72 27.16
N GLY A 273 8.29 8.32 26.09
CA GLY A 273 8.50 6.91 25.72
C GLY A 273 7.32 6.24 25.02
N HIS A 274 6.20 6.95 24.81
CA HIS A 274 5.11 6.38 24.02
C HIS A 274 5.51 6.20 22.56
N ALA A 275 4.99 5.15 21.91
CA ALA A 275 4.96 5.01 20.46
C ALA A 275 3.55 5.36 19.96
N ALA A 276 3.46 6.22 18.96
CA ALA A 276 2.19 6.68 18.40
C ALA A 276 2.15 6.43 16.87
N ASN A 277 1.08 5.76 16.44
CA ASN A 277 0.71 5.66 15.02
C ASN A 277 -0.42 6.65 14.76
N LEU A 278 -0.27 7.49 13.76
CA LEU A 278 -1.22 8.52 13.40
C LEU A 278 -1.69 8.35 11.96
N GLY A 279 -3.00 8.44 11.77
CA GLY A 279 -3.60 8.52 10.44
C GLY A 279 -3.50 9.91 9.82
N PHE A 280 -4.02 10.03 8.60
CA PHE A 280 -4.14 11.30 7.87
C PHE A 280 -5.30 12.16 8.43
N GLY A 281 -5.28 13.44 8.11
CA GLY A 281 -6.25 14.41 8.60
C GLY A 281 -5.77 15.14 9.86
N ILE A 282 -6.67 15.47 10.77
CA ILE A 282 -6.35 16.27 11.98
C ILE A 282 -5.31 15.59 12.86
N ALA A 283 -5.31 14.25 12.93
CA ALA A 283 -4.33 13.49 13.71
C ALA A 283 -2.89 13.75 13.25
N ALA A 284 -2.65 13.99 11.95
CA ALA A 284 -1.33 14.31 11.41
C ALA A 284 -0.76 15.64 11.94
N ASN A 285 -1.57 16.48 12.57
CA ASN A 285 -1.13 17.72 13.20
C ASN A 285 -0.52 17.51 14.60
N VAL A 286 -0.72 16.36 15.24
CA VAL A 286 -0.23 16.10 16.60
C VAL A 286 1.30 16.19 16.72
N PRO A 287 2.12 15.60 15.83
CA PRO A 287 3.57 15.77 15.86
C PRO A 287 4.00 17.24 15.78
N ARG A 288 3.27 18.04 14.99
CA ARG A 288 3.54 19.47 14.81
C ARG A 288 3.30 20.26 16.10
N ILE A 289 2.27 19.90 16.86
CA ILE A 289 2.02 20.48 18.20
C ILE A 289 3.16 20.14 19.15
N LEU A 290 3.60 18.89 19.21
CA LEU A 290 4.73 18.50 20.07
C LEU A 290 6.04 19.19 19.65
N LEU A 291 6.25 19.44 18.35
CA LEU A 291 7.36 20.22 17.86
C LEU A 291 7.30 21.68 18.34
N GLU A 292 6.13 22.34 18.25
CA GLU A 292 5.91 23.70 18.76
C GLU A 292 6.19 23.83 20.27
N GLU A 293 5.91 22.78 21.02
CA GLU A 293 6.05 22.72 22.48
C GLU A 293 7.44 22.19 22.91
N GLY A 294 8.31 21.84 21.98
CA GLY A 294 9.66 21.30 22.25
C GLY A 294 9.64 19.86 22.77
N LEU A 295 8.54 19.13 22.60
CA LEU A 295 8.34 17.77 23.10
C LEU A 295 8.41 16.69 22.01
N HIS A 296 8.83 17.06 20.81
CA HIS A 296 8.85 16.15 19.65
C HIS A 296 9.75 14.91 19.82
N GLY A 297 10.80 15.00 20.66
CA GLY A 297 11.69 13.89 20.99
C GLY A 297 11.17 12.94 22.07
N GLU A 298 10.05 13.25 22.70
CA GLU A 298 9.48 12.45 23.79
C GLU A 298 8.70 11.22 23.29
N VAL A 299 8.28 11.24 22.02
CA VAL A 299 7.39 10.24 21.43
C VAL A 299 8.05 9.63 20.19
N THR A 300 7.96 8.30 20.05
CA THR A 300 8.36 7.59 18.85
C THR A 300 7.19 7.56 17.84
N TRP A 301 7.40 8.11 16.65
CA TRP A 301 6.40 8.13 15.59
C TRP A 301 6.49 6.86 14.74
N VAL A 302 5.38 6.19 14.56
CA VAL A 302 5.25 5.01 13.70
C VAL A 302 4.38 5.38 12.52
N ILE A 303 4.87 5.12 11.31
CA ILE A 303 4.17 5.34 10.04
C ILE A 303 3.95 3.99 9.37
N GLU A 304 2.71 3.73 8.98
CA GLU A 304 2.33 2.59 8.16
C GLU A 304 2.44 2.86 6.67
#